data_588308e26ee692a1a9ec44b05c06043d
#
_entry.id   588308e26ee692a1a9ec44b05c06043d
#
_cell.length_a   1.000
_cell.length_b   1.000
_cell.length_c   1.000
_cell.angle_alpha   90.00
_cell.angle_beta   90.00
_cell.angle_gamma   90.00
#
_symmetry.space_group_name_H-M   'P 1'
#
loop_
_entity.id
_entity.type
_entity.pdbx_description
1 polymer ?
#
loop_
_entity_poly.entity_id
_entity_poly.type
_entity_poly.pdbx_seq_one_letter_code
_entity_poly.pdbx_strand_id
1 'polypeptide(L)'
;MLIRTLGTVPYLPTYADMQDFTAQRSEDTPDELWLCEHPPVFTLGMAGAHHHVVAAGNIPVVATNRGGQVTYHGPGQVVAYPLIDLQRARYYVKEYVYRLEEAVIRTLAHFGVTGHRVASAPGIYVRLDDPQSHAQLPQRPQKGVGGARQAPDFTGLGKIAALGIKVSRHRTYHGVALNVAMDLEPYQRINPCGYAGLQSIDLSTIGVQTTWEEVAGVLGKQLTVRLAP
;
A
#
# COMPACT_ATOMS: atom_id res chain seq x y z
N MET A 1 -11.28 -1.93 16.97
CA MET A 1 -10.43 -2.71 16.08
C MET A 1 -9.31 -3.38 16.87
N LEU A 2 -9.10 -4.68 16.70
CA LEU A 2 -8.00 -5.42 17.33
C LEU A 2 -6.74 -5.34 16.45
N ILE A 3 -5.58 -5.07 17.05
CA ILE A 3 -4.30 -5.04 16.33
C ILE A 3 -3.56 -6.34 16.61
N ARG A 4 -3.11 -7.01 15.55
CA ARG A 4 -2.25 -8.19 15.60
C ARG A 4 -0.93 -7.91 14.88
N THR A 5 0.18 -8.02 15.58
CA THR A 5 1.51 -7.98 14.99
C THR A 5 1.98 -9.42 14.75
N LEU A 6 2.10 -9.80 13.49
CA LEU A 6 2.39 -11.19 13.09
C LEU A 6 3.89 -11.45 12.90
N GLY A 7 4.72 -10.38 12.86
CA GLY A 7 6.14 -10.47 12.51
C GLY A 7 6.36 -10.85 11.04
N THR A 8 7.43 -11.58 10.77
CA THR A 8 7.76 -12.07 9.42
C THR A 8 6.99 -13.36 9.14
N VAL A 9 6.04 -13.29 8.21
CA VAL A 9 5.15 -14.43 7.88
C VAL A 9 5.11 -14.70 6.37
N PRO A 10 5.00 -15.97 5.93
CA PRO A 10 4.86 -16.30 4.51
C PRO A 10 3.57 -15.71 3.92
N TYR A 11 3.66 -15.21 2.67
CA TYR A 11 2.54 -14.53 2.03
C TYR A 11 1.31 -15.42 1.79
N LEU A 12 1.50 -16.61 1.21
CA LEU A 12 0.37 -17.48 0.84
C LEU A 12 -0.48 -17.93 2.03
N PRO A 13 0.08 -18.42 3.16
CA PRO A 13 -0.71 -18.71 4.35
C PRO A 13 -1.47 -17.49 4.87
N THR A 14 -0.79 -16.34 4.99
CA THR A 14 -1.41 -15.09 5.47
C THR A 14 -2.55 -14.64 4.54
N TYR A 15 -2.39 -14.83 3.23
CA TYR A 15 -3.45 -14.54 2.26
C TYR A 15 -4.66 -15.46 2.43
N ALA A 16 -4.44 -16.76 2.64
CA ALA A 16 -5.51 -17.72 2.94
C ALA A 16 -6.23 -17.34 4.24
N ASP A 17 -5.49 -17.05 5.30
CA ASP A 17 -6.04 -16.63 6.60
C ASP A 17 -6.91 -15.37 6.50
N MET A 18 -6.50 -14.37 5.70
CA MET A 18 -7.32 -13.18 5.45
C MET A 18 -8.63 -13.51 4.74
N GLN A 19 -8.60 -14.44 3.77
CA GLN A 19 -9.79 -14.89 3.06
C GLN A 19 -10.75 -15.63 3.99
N ASP A 20 -10.22 -16.55 4.79
CA ASP A 20 -10.99 -17.34 5.74
C ASP A 20 -11.61 -16.47 6.83
N PHE A 21 -10.82 -15.56 7.42
CA PHE A 21 -11.34 -14.58 8.37
C PHE A 21 -12.49 -13.76 7.76
N THR A 22 -12.29 -13.24 6.54
CA THR A 22 -13.28 -12.43 5.85
C THR A 22 -14.56 -13.21 5.52
N ALA A 23 -14.44 -14.49 5.16
CA ALA A 23 -15.56 -15.35 4.82
C ALA A 23 -16.36 -15.78 6.05
N GLN A 24 -15.68 -16.09 7.15
CA GLN A 24 -16.27 -16.68 8.36
C GLN A 24 -16.81 -15.65 9.35
N ARG A 25 -16.40 -14.37 9.27
CA ARG A 25 -16.83 -13.35 10.23
C ARG A 25 -18.33 -13.07 10.19
N SER A 26 -18.93 -12.92 11.37
CA SER A 26 -20.32 -12.48 11.58
C SER A 26 -20.41 -10.95 11.74
N GLU A 27 -21.59 -10.44 12.04
CA GLU A 27 -21.81 -9.03 12.39
C GLU A 27 -21.13 -8.64 13.71
N ASP A 28 -21.01 -9.60 14.64
CA ASP A 28 -20.38 -9.39 15.96
C ASP A 28 -18.86 -9.56 15.93
N THR A 29 -18.30 -10.09 14.84
CA THR A 29 -16.85 -10.27 14.72
C THR A 29 -16.15 -8.91 14.68
N PRO A 30 -15.22 -8.60 15.61
CA PRO A 30 -14.53 -7.32 15.62
C PRO A 30 -13.68 -7.13 14.36
N ASP A 31 -13.48 -5.88 13.97
CA ASP A 31 -12.49 -5.54 12.95
C ASP A 31 -11.09 -5.79 13.46
N GLU A 32 -10.22 -6.28 12.59
CA GLU A 32 -8.82 -6.53 12.90
C GLU A 32 -7.90 -5.73 11.98
N LEU A 33 -6.72 -5.39 12.50
CA LEU A 33 -5.59 -4.86 11.76
C LEU A 33 -4.42 -5.80 11.95
N TRP A 34 -3.97 -6.44 10.88
CA TRP A 34 -2.78 -7.28 10.91
C TRP A 34 -1.59 -6.50 10.39
N LEU A 35 -0.50 -6.47 11.16
CA LEU A 35 0.77 -5.86 10.81
C LEU A 35 1.81 -6.96 10.67
N CYS A 36 2.49 -7.00 9.53
CA CYS A 36 3.49 -8.01 9.25
C CYS A 36 4.53 -7.51 8.24
N GLU A 37 5.53 -8.32 8.00
CA GLU A 37 6.36 -8.29 6.80
C GLU A 37 6.38 -9.69 6.16
N HIS A 38 6.77 -9.76 4.90
CA HIS A 38 6.84 -11.01 4.16
C HIS A 38 8.28 -11.31 3.70
N PRO A 39 8.67 -12.57 3.58
CA PRO A 39 9.80 -12.97 2.73
C PRO A 39 9.59 -12.44 1.30
N PRO A 40 10.66 -12.31 0.50
CA PRO A 40 10.56 -11.80 -0.87
C PRO A 40 9.48 -12.48 -1.70
N VAL A 41 8.52 -11.70 -2.22
CA VAL A 41 7.42 -12.17 -3.06
C VAL A 41 6.91 -11.06 -3.98
N PHE A 42 6.66 -11.40 -5.25
CA PHE A 42 5.87 -10.56 -6.15
C PHE A 42 4.40 -10.96 -6.07
N THR A 43 3.50 -9.98 -5.99
CA THR A 43 2.07 -10.23 -6.07
C THR A 43 1.45 -9.54 -7.27
N LEU A 44 0.67 -10.31 -8.06
CA LEU A 44 -0.12 -9.79 -9.18
C LEU A 44 -1.55 -9.54 -8.70
N GLY A 45 -2.01 -8.31 -8.80
CA GLY A 45 -3.41 -7.97 -8.55
C GLY A 45 -4.30 -8.30 -9.76
N MET A 46 -5.61 -8.05 -9.64
CA MET A 46 -6.60 -8.38 -10.68
C MET A 46 -6.37 -7.66 -12.02
N ALA A 47 -5.73 -6.49 -12.02
CA ALA A 47 -5.31 -5.79 -13.21
C ALA A 47 -3.88 -6.15 -13.63
N GLY A 48 -3.24 -7.09 -12.93
CA GLY A 48 -1.85 -7.48 -13.13
C GLY A 48 -1.68 -8.28 -14.42
N ALA A 49 -0.82 -7.79 -15.30
CA ALA A 49 -0.43 -8.52 -16.49
C ALA A 49 0.98 -9.10 -16.29
N HIS A 50 1.18 -10.36 -16.66
CA HIS A 50 2.46 -11.06 -16.48
C HIS A 50 3.64 -10.34 -17.14
N HIS A 51 3.42 -9.59 -18.23
CA HIS A 51 4.48 -8.83 -18.91
C HIS A 51 5.02 -7.65 -18.08
N HIS A 52 4.35 -7.28 -16.97
CA HIS A 52 4.89 -6.32 -16.01
C HIS A 52 5.89 -6.94 -15.03
N VAL A 53 6.03 -8.26 -15.02
CA VAL A 53 7.12 -8.97 -14.33
C VAL A 53 8.22 -9.19 -15.34
N VAL A 54 9.23 -8.31 -15.34
CA VAL A 54 10.30 -8.32 -16.36
C VAL A 54 11.29 -9.44 -16.09
N ALA A 55 11.66 -9.67 -14.82
CA ALA A 55 12.65 -10.69 -14.45
C ALA A 55 12.43 -11.14 -12.99
N ALA A 56 11.52 -12.08 -12.74
CA ALA A 56 11.24 -12.54 -11.36
C ALA A 56 12.46 -13.19 -10.68
N GLY A 57 13.35 -13.83 -11.44
CA GLY A 57 14.47 -14.59 -10.86
C GLY A 57 13.95 -15.71 -9.95
N ASN A 58 14.50 -15.81 -8.75
CA ASN A 58 14.11 -16.78 -7.74
C ASN A 58 12.98 -16.31 -6.82
N ILE A 59 12.45 -15.07 -7.02
CA ILE A 59 11.37 -14.54 -6.20
C ILE A 59 10.04 -15.10 -6.69
N PRO A 60 9.24 -15.72 -5.81
CA PRO A 60 7.93 -16.24 -6.19
C PRO A 60 7.00 -15.17 -6.73
N VAL A 61 6.18 -15.53 -7.73
CA VAL A 61 5.12 -14.65 -8.27
C VAL A 61 3.76 -15.26 -7.93
N VAL A 62 2.97 -14.54 -7.15
CA VAL A 62 1.67 -15.02 -6.64
C VAL A 62 0.54 -14.20 -7.26
N ALA A 63 -0.37 -14.86 -7.95
CA ALA A 63 -1.62 -14.25 -8.41
C ALA A 63 -2.57 -14.05 -7.24
N THR A 64 -3.17 -12.86 -7.14
CA THR A 64 -4.07 -12.48 -6.04
C THR A 64 -5.31 -11.80 -6.57
N ASN A 65 -6.31 -11.64 -5.71
CA ASN A 65 -7.56 -10.94 -6.05
C ASN A 65 -7.63 -9.49 -5.55
N ARG A 66 -6.50 -8.92 -5.06
CA ARG A 66 -6.43 -7.50 -4.72
C ARG A 66 -6.55 -6.61 -5.96
N GLY A 67 -6.94 -5.39 -5.78
CA GLY A 67 -6.85 -4.37 -6.84
C GLY A 67 -5.40 -4.06 -7.23
N GLY A 68 -5.25 -3.43 -8.39
CA GLY A 68 -3.96 -2.97 -8.90
C GLY A 68 -3.18 -4.01 -9.71
N GLN A 69 -1.96 -3.64 -10.05
CA GLN A 69 -1.01 -4.36 -10.90
C GLN A 69 -0.04 -5.20 -10.03
N VAL A 70 1.19 -5.41 -10.53
CA VAL A 70 2.25 -6.06 -9.80
C VAL A 70 2.84 -5.16 -8.71
N THR A 71 3.24 -5.76 -7.58
CA THR A 71 4.08 -5.13 -6.56
C THR A 71 5.03 -6.17 -5.95
N TYR A 72 5.98 -5.68 -5.17
CA TYR A 72 6.93 -6.48 -4.42
C TYR A 72 6.69 -6.33 -2.92
N HIS A 73 6.84 -7.43 -2.18
CA HIS A 73 6.94 -7.45 -0.74
C HIS A 73 8.23 -8.14 -0.33
N GLY A 74 8.88 -7.64 0.72
CA GLY A 74 10.12 -8.17 1.24
C GLY A 74 10.43 -7.64 2.65
N PRO A 75 11.49 -8.17 3.30
CA PRO A 75 11.95 -7.70 4.59
C PRO A 75 12.20 -6.20 4.61
N GLY A 76 11.90 -5.56 5.74
CA GLY A 76 12.00 -4.10 5.88
C GLY A 76 10.81 -3.33 5.31
N GLN A 77 9.72 -3.99 4.91
CA GLN A 77 8.48 -3.36 4.51
C GLN A 77 7.39 -3.60 5.57
N VAL A 78 6.74 -2.55 6.04
CA VAL A 78 5.54 -2.70 6.88
C VAL A 78 4.34 -2.97 5.99
N VAL A 79 3.77 -4.15 6.13
CA VAL A 79 2.51 -4.52 5.46
C VAL A 79 1.38 -4.49 6.49
N ALA A 80 0.34 -3.74 6.17
CA ALA A 80 -0.84 -3.60 7.02
C ALA A 80 -2.09 -4.10 6.29
N TYR A 81 -2.79 -5.04 6.89
CA TYR A 81 -4.03 -5.63 6.40
C TYR A 81 -5.21 -5.25 7.31
N PRO A 82 -5.92 -4.14 7.03
CA PRO A 82 -7.14 -3.81 7.76
C PRO A 82 -8.31 -4.66 7.26
N LEU A 83 -8.83 -5.50 8.14
CA LEU A 83 -9.97 -6.40 7.92
C LEU A 83 -11.22 -5.74 8.51
N ILE A 84 -11.82 -4.84 7.75
CA ILE A 84 -12.87 -3.91 8.17
C ILE A 84 -14.22 -4.32 7.57
N ASP A 85 -15.28 -4.17 8.35
CA ASP A 85 -16.64 -4.22 7.85
C ASP A 85 -17.09 -2.80 7.47
N LEU A 86 -17.12 -2.50 6.18
CA LEU A 86 -17.46 -1.17 5.65
C LEU A 86 -18.92 -0.78 5.92
N GLN A 87 -19.83 -1.75 6.03
CA GLN A 87 -21.23 -1.50 6.33
C GLN A 87 -21.36 -0.99 7.78
N ARG A 88 -20.68 -1.65 8.71
CA ARG A 88 -20.62 -1.24 10.11
C ARG A 88 -19.88 0.09 10.26
N ALA A 89 -18.80 0.30 9.50
CA ALA A 89 -18.03 1.53 9.49
C ALA A 89 -18.76 2.71 8.82
N ARG A 90 -19.85 2.47 8.08
CA ARG A 90 -20.70 3.48 7.41
C ARG A 90 -19.98 4.34 6.39
N TYR A 91 -18.98 3.82 5.71
CA TYR A 91 -18.35 4.50 4.58
C TYR A 91 -18.10 3.56 3.40
N TYR A 92 -17.93 4.15 2.22
CA TYR A 92 -17.77 3.42 0.97
C TYR A 92 -16.28 3.19 0.64
N VAL A 93 -16.04 2.34 -0.38
CA VAL A 93 -14.70 1.94 -0.81
C VAL A 93 -13.80 3.14 -1.13
N LYS A 94 -14.32 4.20 -1.75
CA LYS A 94 -13.52 5.41 -2.07
C LYS A 94 -13.03 6.11 -0.80
N GLU A 95 -13.91 6.23 0.19
CA GLU A 95 -13.58 6.80 1.49
C GLU A 95 -12.58 5.92 2.24
N TYR A 96 -12.76 4.59 2.19
CA TYR A 96 -11.81 3.65 2.77
C TYR A 96 -10.40 3.82 2.18
N VAL A 97 -10.27 3.86 0.86
CA VAL A 97 -8.98 4.10 0.18
C VAL A 97 -8.38 5.43 0.61
N TYR A 98 -9.18 6.50 0.62
CA TYR A 98 -8.73 7.82 1.07
C TYR A 98 -8.20 7.78 2.52
N ARG A 99 -8.89 7.10 3.43
CA ARG A 99 -8.50 6.95 4.84
C ARG A 99 -7.22 6.14 4.99
N LEU A 100 -7.03 5.09 4.19
CA LEU A 100 -5.76 4.33 4.13
C LEU A 100 -4.60 5.22 3.70
N GLU A 101 -4.77 5.97 2.62
CA GLU A 101 -3.76 6.91 2.12
C GLU A 101 -3.45 7.99 3.16
N GLU A 102 -4.48 8.54 3.81
CA GLU A 102 -4.29 9.54 4.86
C GLU A 102 -3.53 8.97 6.07
N ALA A 103 -3.78 7.71 6.45
CA ALA A 103 -3.02 7.05 7.51
C ALA A 103 -1.53 6.96 7.18
N VAL A 104 -1.19 6.60 5.94
CA VAL A 104 0.20 6.58 5.49
C VAL A 104 0.81 7.98 5.47
N ILE A 105 0.11 8.98 4.93
CA ILE A 105 0.58 10.38 4.90
C ILE A 105 0.87 10.87 6.32
N ARG A 106 0.00 10.58 7.29
CA ARG A 106 0.22 10.96 8.70
C ARG A 106 1.34 10.18 9.37
N THR A 107 1.54 8.94 8.95
CA THR A 107 2.70 8.15 9.37
C THR A 107 3.99 8.78 8.86
N LEU A 108 4.07 9.12 7.58
CA LEU A 108 5.22 9.80 6.99
C LEU A 108 5.49 11.16 7.66
N ALA A 109 4.45 11.95 7.92
CA ALA A 109 4.54 13.24 8.60
C ALA A 109 5.12 13.11 10.03
N HIS A 110 4.85 12.00 10.74
CA HIS A 110 5.48 11.73 12.04
C HIS A 110 7.00 11.63 11.93
N PHE A 111 7.51 11.15 10.81
CA PHE A 111 8.95 11.04 10.51
C PHE A 111 9.48 12.25 9.72
N GLY A 112 8.75 13.36 9.65
CA GLY A 112 9.16 14.57 8.96
C GLY A 112 9.08 14.52 7.43
N VAL A 113 8.44 13.50 6.87
CA VAL A 113 8.32 13.30 5.41
C VAL A 113 6.92 13.71 4.93
N THR A 114 6.87 14.43 3.81
CA THR A 114 5.60 14.83 3.18
C THR A 114 5.18 13.81 2.13
N GLY A 115 4.11 13.08 2.42
CA GLY A 115 3.49 12.14 1.49
C GLY A 115 2.45 12.82 0.58
N HIS A 116 2.45 12.47 -0.70
CA HIS A 116 1.55 13.01 -1.71
C HIS A 116 0.69 11.93 -2.35
N ARG A 117 -0.55 12.30 -2.70
CA ARG A 117 -1.41 11.52 -3.60
C ARG A 117 -1.19 11.95 -5.04
N VAL A 118 -1.18 10.99 -5.95
CA VAL A 118 -1.17 11.27 -7.40
C VAL A 118 -2.52 10.83 -7.97
N ALA A 119 -3.17 11.70 -8.71
CA ALA A 119 -4.49 11.42 -9.29
C ALA A 119 -4.45 10.17 -10.19
N SER A 120 -5.43 9.28 -10.04
CA SER A 120 -5.55 8.01 -10.76
C SER A 120 -4.45 6.97 -10.50
N ALA A 121 -3.58 7.19 -9.51
CA ALA A 121 -2.50 6.28 -9.14
C ALA A 121 -2.51 6.01 -7.62
N PRO A 122 -3.35 5.10 -7.12
CA PRO A 122 -3.40 4.77 -5.69
C PRO A 122 -2.02 4.42 -5.13
N GLY A 123 -1.69 4.99 -3.99
CA GLY A 123 -0.38 4.88 -3.37
C GLY A 123 0.10 6.23 -2.85
N ILE A 124 1.20 6.23 -2.11
CA ILE A 124 1.80 7.45 -1.59
C ILE A 124 3.16 7.66 -2.20
N TYR A 125 3.40 8.90 -2.58
CA TYR A 125 4.57 9.36 -3.30
C TYR A 125 5.27 10.46 -2.52
N VAL A 126 6.59 10.56 -2.66
CA VAL A 126 7.42 11.57 -2.00
C VAL A 126 8.25 12.29 -3.05
N ARG A 127 8.47 13.57 -2.90
CA ARG A 127 9.37 14.35 -3.75
C ARG A 127 10.81 13.90 -3.53
N LEU A 128 11.50 13.58 -4.62
CA LEU A 128 12.89 13.11 -4.55
C LEU A 128 13.89 14.24 -4.29
N ASP A 129 13.58 15.45 -4.72
CA ASP A 129 14.39 16.64 -4.56
C ASP A 129 14.29 17.25 -3.15
N ASP A 130 13.12 17.11 -2.51
CA ASP A 130 12.86 17.61 -1.17
C ASP A 130 11.75 16.80 -0.47
N PRO A 131 12.09 15.68 0.19
CA PRO A 131 11.14 14.81 0.86
C PRO A 131 10.34 15.47 2.00
N GLN A 132 10.83 16.59 2.53
CA GLN A 132 10.20 17.32 3.64
C GLN A 132 9.33 18.49 3.15
N SER A 133 9.40 18.82 1.86
CA SER A 133 8.67 19.95 1.27
C SER A 133 7.17 19.81 1.41
N HIS A 134 6.54 20.82 1.97
CA HIS A 134 5.07 20.95 2.02
C HIS A 134 4.47 21.53 0.75
N ALA A 135 5.27 21.79 -0.29
CA ALA A 135 4.77 22.29 -1.56
C ALA A 135 3.80 21.27 -2.18
N GLN A 136 2.62 21.74 -2.57
CA GLN A 136 1.64 20.90 -3.25
C GLN A 136 2.17 20.50 -4.63
N LEU A 137 1.86 19.26 -5.04
CA LEU A 137 2.11 18.84 -6.42
C LEU A 137 1.26 19.68 -7.38
N PRO A 138 1.78 19.99 -8.59
CA PRO A 138 1.01 20.70 -9.59
C PRO A 138 -0.32 19.98 -9.85
N GLN A 139 -1.44 20.72 -9.71
CA GLN A 139 -2.75 20.16 -10.06
C GLN A 139 -2.86 20.13 -11.58
N ARG A 140 -2.94 18.94 -12.15
CA ARG A 140 -3.22 18.76 -13.57
C ARG A 140 -4.72 18.64 -13.81
N PRO A 141 -5.23 19.11 -14.96
CA PRO A 141 -6.62 18.88 -15.36
C PRO A 141 -6.93 17.39 -15.34
N GLN A 142 -8.01 16.98 -14.68
CA GLN A 142 -8.41 15.58 -14.58
C GLN A 142 -8.93 14.98 -15.90
N LYS A 143 -9.14 15.80 -16.92
CA LYS A 143 -9.62 15.39 -18.25
C LYS A 143 -8.67 15.92 -19.33
N GLY A 144 -8.11 15.02 -20.12
CA GLY A 144 -7.41 15.37 -21.34
C GLY A 144 -8.38 15.86 -22.43
N VAL A 145 -7.83 16.43 -23.49
CA VAL A 145 -8.59 16.79 -24.70
C VAL A 145 -9.27 15.52 -25.22
N GLY A 146 -10.60 15.53 -25.38
CA GLY A 146 -11.38 14.36 -25.84
C GLY A 146 -11.92 13.47 -24.71
N GLY A 147 -11.82 13.85 -23.42
CA GLY A 147 -12.40 13.11 -22.30
C GLY A 147 -11.63 11.87 -21.85
N ALA A 148 -10.48 11.54 -22.43
CA ALA A 148 -9.58 10.49 -21.99
C ALA A 148 -8.93 10.85 -20.64
N ARG A 149 -8.79 9.88 -19.74
CA ARG A 149 -8.03 10.09 -18.50
C ARG A 149 -6.55 10.30 -18.85
N GLN A 150 -6.00 11.41 -18.40
CA GLN A 150 -4.57 11.67 -18.56
C GLN A 150 -3.78 10.67 -17.72
N ALA A 151 -2.67 10.15 -18.26
CA ALA A 151 -1.75 9.29 -17.51
C ALA A 151 -1.19 10.05 -16.30
N PRO A 152 -1.00 9.38 -15.16
CA PRO A 152 -0.35 9.98 -13.99
C PRO A 152 1.05 10.48 -14.35
N ASP A 153 1.45 11.59 -13.74
CA ASP A 153 2.80 12.12 -13.85
C ASP A 153 3.57 11.85 -12.56
N PHE A 154 4.66 11.13 -12.67
CA PHE A 154 5.53 10.77 -11.57
C PHE A 154 6.88 11.49 -11.63
N THR A 155 7.03 12.51 -12.47
CA THR A 155 8.29 13.25 -12.60
C THR A 155 8.73 13.84 -11.26
N GLY A 156 9.95 13.50 -10.82
CA GLY A 156 10.50 13.94 -9.52
C GLY A 156 9.86 13.27 -8.30
N LEU A 157 9.09 12.20 -8.49
CA LEU A 157 8.43 11.48 -7.40
C LEU A 157 8.95 10.05 -7.28
N GLY A 158 9.12 9.60 -6.02
CA GLY A 158 9.34 8.21 -5.67
C GLY A 158 8.12 7.62 -4.95
N LYS A 159 7.75 6.40 -5.30
CA LYS A 159 6.66 5.68 -4.63
C LYS A 159 7.18 5.04 -3.36
N ILE A 160 6.65 5.46 -2.20
CA ILE A 160 7.05 4.94 -0.90
C ILE A 160 6.03 3.93 -0.33
N ALA A 161 4.78 4.02 -0.74
CA ALA A 161 3.75 3.07 -0.29
C ALA A 161 2.83 2.66 -1.44
N ALA A 162 2.52 1.37 -1.46
CA ALA A 162 1.57 0.76 -2.39
C ALA A 162 0.26 0.42 -1.67
N LEU A 163 -0.87 0.60 -2.37
CA LEU A 163 -2.19 0.20 -1.92
C LEU A 163 -2.80 -0.79 -2.90
N GLY A 164 -3.35 -1.86 -2.35
CA GLY A 164 -4.15 -2.82 -3.10
C GLY A 164 -5.12 -3.50 -2.16
N ILE A 165 -6.41 -3.32 -2.37
CA ILE A 165 -7.46 -3.84 -1.50
C ILE A 165 -8.41 -4.78 -2.26
N LYS A 166 -9.09 -5.61 -1.51
CA LYS A 166 -10.27 -6.35 -1.98
C LYS A 166 -11.43 -6.09 -1.04
N VAL A 167 -12.62 -5.94 -1.62
CA VAL A 167 -13.87 -5.90 -0.86
C VAL A 167 -14.72 -7.08 -1.29
N SER A 168 -15.21 -7.85 -0.34
CA SER A 168 -16.13 -8.96 -0.52
C SER A 168 -17.26 -8.86 0.50
N ARG A 169 -18.50 -8.77 0.06
CA ARG A 169 -19.69 -8.63 0.94
C ARG A 169 -19.50 -7.53 1.99
N HIS A 170 -19.08 -6.33 1.55
CA HIS A 170 -18.74 -5.15 2.38
C HIS A 170 -17.53 -5.29 3.30
N ARG A 171 -16.82 -6.40 3.30
CA ARG A 171 -15.66 -6.68 4.14
C ARG A 171 -14.38 -6.55 3.35
N THR A 172 -13.37 -5.88 3.96
CA THR A 172 -12.09 -5.60 3.31
C THR A 172 -11.03 -6.62 3.68
N TYR A 173 -10.09 -6.86 2.79
CA TYR A 173 -8.82 -7.55 3.05
C TYR A 173 -7.75 -7.09 2.05
N HIS A 174 -6.50 -7.54 2.22
CA HIS A 174 -5.32 -6.83 1.73
C HIS A 174 -5.23 -5.42 2.33
N GLY A 175 -4.45 -4.53 1.78
CA GLY A 175 -4.29 -3.21 2.40
C GLY A 175 -3.18 -2.36 1.81
N VAL A 176 -2.22 -1.99 2.65
CA VAL A 176 -1.13 -1.08 2.32
C VAL A 176 0.22 -1.68 2.68
N ALA A 177 1.23 -1.39 1.86
CA ALA A 177 2.62 -1.73 2.09
C ALA A 177 3.44 -0.43 2.08
N LEU A 178 4.13 -0.14 3.18
CA LEU A 178 4.99 1.03 3.37
C LEU A 178 6.45 0.57 3.45
N ASN A 179 7.27 1.07 2.54
CA ASN A 179 8.70 0.76 2.48
C ASN A 179 9.46 1.52 3.58
N VAL A 180 10.22 0.81 4.42
CA VAL A 180 10.94 1.40 5.56
C VAL A 180 12.46 1.36 5.33
N ALA A 181 13.05 0.18 5.28
CA ALA A 181 14.47 -0.03 5.01
C ALA A 181 14.64 -1.41 4.38
N MET A 182 14.51 -1.49 3.07
CA MET A 182 14.42 -2.76 2.37
C MET A 182 15.34 -2.82 1.14
N ASP A 183 15.56 -4.01 0.63
CA ASP A 183 16.17 -4.16 -0.69
C ASP A 183 15.16 -3.70 -1.76
N LEU A 184 15.48 -2.61 -2.44
CA LEU A 184 14.65 -2.03 -3.50
C LEU A 184 14.99 -2.57 -4.89
N GLU A 185 16.05 -3.39 -5.04
CA GLU A 185 16.45 -3.95 -6.33
C GLU A 185 15.31 -4.75 -6.99
N PRO A 186 14.53 -5.60 -6.28
CA PRO A 186 13.44 -6.34 -6.90
C PRO A 186 12.36 -5.46 -7.56
N TYR A 187 12.18 -4.21 -7.14
CA TYR A 187 11.29 -3.28 -7.83
C TYR A 187 11.74 -2.94 -9.26
N GLN A 188 13.05 -3.04 -9.56
CA GLN A 188 13.58 -2.84 -10.92
C GLN A 188 13.24 -4.01 -11.86
N ARG A 189 12.83 -5.15 -11.31
CA ARG A 189 12.43 -6.36 -12.05
C ARG A 189 10.96 -6.38 -12.44
N ILE A 190 10.22 -5.34 -12.08
CA ILE A 190 8.79 -5.19 -12.38
C ILE A 190 8.49 -3.78 -12.87
N ASN A 191 7.33 -3.59 -13.51
CA ASN A 191 6.77 -2.27 -13.78
C ASN A 191 5.71 -1.96 -12.70
N PRO A 192 6.08 -1.28 -11.58
CA PRO A 192 5.16 -1.06 -10.49
C PRO A 192 3.91 -0.31 -10.96
N CYS A 193 2.73 -0.80 -10.62
CA CYS A 193 1.46 -0.23 -11.07
C CYS A 193 1.29 -0.17 -12.60
N GLY A 194 2.08 -0.92 -13.38
CA GLY A 194 2.07 -0.90 -14.84
C GLY A 194 2.81 0.29 -15.47
N TYR A 195 3.53 1.07 -14.68
CA TYR A 195 4.27 2.25 -15.16
C TYR A 195 5.77 1.95 -15.19
N ALA A 196 6.33 1.90 -16.41
CA ALA A 196 7.77 1.79 -16.59
C ALA A 196 8.48 3.04 -16.03
N GLY A 197 9.59 2.83 -15.32
CA GLY A 197 10.40 3.93 -14.79
C GLY A 197 9.85 4.61 -13.52
N LEU A 198 8.75 4.12 -12.94
CA LEU A 198 8.30 4.60 -11.63
C LEU A 198 9.29 4.11 -10.56
N GLN A 199 10.01 5.05 -9.96
CA GLN A 199 10.98 4.77 -8.91
C GLN A 199 10.26 4.37 -7.61
N SER A 200 10.64 3.24 -7.02
CA SER A 200 10.28 2.87 -5.65
C SER A 200 11.38 3.32 -4.70
N ILE A 201 10.98 3.88 -3.57
CA ILE A 201 11.85 4.37 -2.50
C ILE A 201 11.39 3.82 -1.16
N ASP A 202 12.22 3.98 -0.13
CA ASP A 202 11.89 3.70 1.26
C ASP A 202 12.31 4.87 2.16
N LEU A 203 11.99 4.81 3.45
CA LEU A 203 12.34 5.84 4.41
C LEU A 203 13.86 5.98 4.55
N SER A 204 14.62 4.89 4.48
CA SER A 204 16.07 4.91 4.63
C SER A 204 16.77 5.64 3.47
N THR A 205 16.30 5.45 2.23
CA THR A 205 16.88 6.10 1.03
C THR A 205 16.64 7.60 0.98
N ILE A 206 15.66 8.11 1.71
CA ILE A 206 15.39 9.54 1.86
C ILE A 206 15.92 10.12 3.20
N GLY A 207 16.82 9.38 3.87
CA GLY A 207 17.54 9.85 5.04
C GLY A 207 16.84 9.72 6.37
N VAL A 208 15.69 9.02 6.45
CA VAL A 208 15.00 8.77 7.72
C VAL A 208 15.55 7.51 8.37
N GLN A 209 16.09 7.66 9.57
CA GLN A 209 16.57 6.55 10.39
C GLN A 209 15.48 6.10 11.34
N THR A 210 14.92 4.92 11.11
CA THR A 210 13.82 4.34 11.92
C THR A 210 13.82 2.81 11.78
N THR A 211 13.03 2.13 12.60
CA THR A 211 12.88 0.67 12.57
C THR A 211 11.51 0.26 12.03
N TRP A 212 11.41 -1.01 11.64
CA TRP A 212 10.13 -1.61 11.23
C TRP A 212 9.09 -1.47 12.35
N GLU A 213 9.47 -1.74 13.60
CA GLU A 213 8.59 -1.72 14.77
C GLU A 213 8.05 -0.32 15.06
N GLU A 214 8.90 0.70 14.95
CA GLU A 214 8.49 2.10 15.13
C GLU A 214 7.48 2.51 14.06
N VAL A 215 7.76 2.22 12.79
CA VAL A 215 6.87 2.56 11.69
C VAL A 215 5.57 1.76 11.77
N ALA A 216 5.63 0.46 12.08
CA ALA A 216 4.45 -0.38 12.26
C ALA A 216 3.56 0.13 13.41
N GLY A 217 4.17 0.55 14.52
CA GLY A 217 3.45 1.13 15.66
C GLY A 217 2.73 2.43 15.31
N VAL A 218 3.42 3.35 14.61
CA VAL A 218 2.82 4.62 14.17
C VAL A 218 1.73 4.38 13.13
N LEU A 219 1.99 3.55 12.10
CA LEU A 219 1.01 3.22 11.07
C LEU A 219 -0.22 2.54 11.64
N GLY A 220 -0.03 1.57 12.55
CA GLY A 220 -1.12 0.89 13.25
C GLY A 220 -2.02 1.86 14.01
N LYS A 221 -1.43 2.81 14.74
CA LYS A 221 -2.17 3.88 15.45
C LYS A 221 -2.92 4.78 14.46
N GLN A 222 -2.28 5.22 13.37
CA GLN A 222 -2.93 6.07 12.37
C GLN A 222 -4.09 5.35 11.68
N LEU A 223 -3.92 4.07 11.31
CA LEU A 223 -4.98 3.26 10.73
C LEU A 223 -6.15 3.08 11.71
N THR A 224 -5.88 2.80 13.00
CA THR A 224 -6.93 2.65 14.02
C THR A 224 -7.77 3.92 14.15
N VAL A 225 -7.13 5.08 14.22
CA VAL A 225 -7.83 6.37 14.35
C VAL A 225 -8.65 6.70 13.09
N ARG A 226 -8.10 6.46 11.90
CA ARG A 226 -8.73 6.89 10.66
C ARG A 226 -9.76 5.91 10.10
N LEU A 227 -9.67 4.65 10.48
CA LEU A 227 -10.63 3.62 10.09
C LEU A 227 -11.74 3.43 11.14
N ALA A 228 -11.75 4.21 12.21
CA ALA A 228 -12.89 4.27 13.11
C ALA A 228 -14.15 4.77 12.36
N PRO A 229 -15.34 4.31 12.76
CA PRO A 229 -16.63 4.75 12.21
C PRO A 229 -16.84 6.25 12.21
#